data_f1cbe05a705bdd4fb605476554e8a9be
#
_entry.id   f1cbe05a705bdd4fb605476554e8a9be
#
_cell.length_a   1.000
_cell.length_b   1.000
_cell.length_c   1.000
_cell.angle_alpha   90.00
_cell.angle_beta   90.00
_cell.angle_gamma   90.00
#
_symmetry.space_group_name_H-M   'P 1'
#
loop_
_entity.id
_entity.type
_entity.pdbx_description
1 polymer ?
#
loop_
_entity_poly.entity_id
_entity_poly.type
_entity_poly.pdbx_seq_one_letter_code
_entity_poly.pdbx_strand_id
1 'polypeptide(L)'
;DKIDAAKLTVYRYCLFRNRKGDWMNIILLSGGSGKRLWPLSNDVRSKQFIKIFRDEDEGYESMVQRVYRQIKRMDANATVTIATSRSQVSAIHNQLGSRVGISVEPCRRDTFPAIALATSYLHDIQGVSEEDTVVVCPVDPYVDDSYFEALKQLADQAQKGEANLVLMGIEPTYP
;
A
#
# COMPACT_ATOMS: atom_id res chain seq x y z
N ASP A 1 -14.36 -19.12 -8.22
CA ASP A 1 -14.65 -18.37 -9.44
C ASP A 1 -13.45 -17.54 -9.78
N LYS A 2 -12.92 -17.75 -10.99
CA LYS A 2 -11.73 -17.08 -11.52
C LYS A 2 -12.03 -15.59 -11.62
N ILE A 3 -11.15 -14.77 -11.05
CA ILE A 3 -11.09 -13.36 -11.40
C ILE A 3 -10.72 -13.32 -12.88
N ASP A 4 -11.71 -13.16 -13.74
CA ASP A 4 -11.50 -12.94 -15.17
C ASP A 4 -10.69 -11.65 -15.33
N ALA A 5 -9.72 -11.70 -16.23
CA ALA A 5 -8.73 -10.66 -16.45
C ALA A 5 -9.30 -9.25 -16.27
N ALA A 6 -8.92 -8.59 -15.19
CA ALA A 6 -9.33 -7.23 -14.88
C ALA A 6 -9.09 -6.34 -16.11
N LYS A 7 -10.12 -5.62 -16.56
CA LYS A 7 -10.00 -4.62 -17.62
C LYS A 7 -9.04 -3.53 -17.15
N LEU A 8 -7.81 -3.57 -17.62
CA LEU A 8 -6.81 -2.54 -17.37
C LEU A 8 -7.20 -1.27 -18.15
N THR A 9 -7.55 -0.22 -17.42
CA THR A 9 -7.75 1.11 -17.98
C THR A 9 -6.47 1.93 -17.76
N VAL A 10 -5.87 2.42 -18.85
CA VAL A 10 -4.58 3.12 -18.82
C VAL A 10 -4.78 4.63 -18.77
N TYR A 11 -4.27 5.28 -17.72
CA TYR A 11 -4.20 6.75 -17.59
C TYR A 11 -2.73 7.19 -17.43
N ARG A 12 -2.36 8.33 -18.04
CA ARG A 12 -0.98 8.78 -18.19
C ARG A 12 -0.54 9.71 -17.06
N TYR A 13 0.13 9.16 -16.01
CA TYR A 13 0.96 9.93 -15.08
C TYR A 13 2.23 9.13 -14.78
N CYS A 14 3.39 9.83 -14.78
CA CYS A 14 4.71 9.21 -14.61
C CYS A 14 4.85 8.52 -13.25
N LEU A 15 5.19 7.24 -13.27
CA LEU A 15 5.84 6.53 -12.19
C LEU A 15 6.97 5.66 -12.80
N PHE A 16 8.09 5.71 -12.22
CA PHE A 16 9.45 5.37 -12.57
C PHE A 16 9.73 3.86 -12.85
N ARG A 17 10.77 3.53 -13.66
CA ARG A 17 11.11 2.19 -14.18
C ARG A 17 12.39 1.64 -13.56
N ASN A 18 12.37 0.45 -12.96
CA ASN A 18 13.53 -0.19 -12.31
C ASN A 18 14.43 -0.99 -13.28
N ARG A 19 15.75 -0.84 -13.12
CA ARG A 19 16.79 -1.66 -13.80
C ARG A 19 17.69 -2.45 -12.84
N LYS A 20 17.50 -2.42 -11.51
CA LYS A 20 18.49 -2.99 -10.57
C LYS A 20 17.97 -4.01 -9.54
N GLY A 21 16.70 -4.38 -9.54
CA GLY A 21 16.19 -5.40 -8.63
C GLY A 21 14.78 -5.83 -8.98
N ASP A 22 14.50 -7.12 -8.90
CA ASP A 22 13.18 -7.70 -9.16
C ASP A 22 12.16 -7.45 -8.02
N TRP A 23 12.44 -6.54 -7.07
CA TRP A 23 11.53 -6.25 -5.95
C TRP A 23 10.67 -5.02 -6.18
N MET A 24 9.46 -5.05 -5.61
CA MET A 24 8.52 -3.94 -5.71
C MET A 24 8.73 -2.90 -4.61
N ASN A 25 8.65 -1.62 -5.00
CA ASN A 25 8.51 -0.51 -4.05
C ASN A 25 7.03 -0.22 -3.84
N ILE A 26 6.54 -0.41 -2.62
CA ILE A 26 5.11 -0.30 -2.31
C ILE A 26 4.86 0.85 -1.35
N ILE A 27 3.96 1.75 -1.73
CA ILE A 27 3.40 2.78 -0.86
C ILE A 27 2.04 2.31 -0.35
N LEU A 28 1.91 2.13 0.97
CA LEU A 28 0.63 1.88 1.63
C LEU A 28 0.02 3.19 2.12
N LEU A 29 -1.16 3.52 1.61
CA LEU A 29 -1.89 4.71 2.03
C LEU A 29 -2.66 4.41 3.34
N SER A 30 -2.23 5.03 4.43
CA SER A 30 -2.77 4.83 5.78
C SER A 30 -3.36 6.11 6.40
N GLY A 31 -3.74 7.11 5.60
CA GLY A 31 -4.16 8.43 6.08
C GLY A 31 -5.59 8.53 6.67
N GLY A 32 -6.39 7.46 6.67
CA GLY A 32 -7.79 7.49 7.12
C GLY A 32 -7.95 7.73 8.63
N SER A 33 -8.89 8.61 9.04
CA SER A 33 -9.22 8.86 10.47
C SER A 33 -10.03 7.74 11.12
N GLY A 34 -10.65 6.86 10.30
CA GLY A 34 -11.43 5.74 10.81
C GLY A 34 -12.66 6.07 11.64
N LYS A 35 -13.12 7.33 11.69
CA LYS A 35 -14.24 7.82 12.54
C LYS A 35 -15.55 7.04 12.37
N ARG A 36 -15.73 6.38 11.21
CA ARG A 36 -16.95 5.60 10.90
C ARG A 36 -17.14 4.37 11.78
N LEU A 37 -16.10 3.89 12.47
CA LEU A 37 -16.16 2.74 13.37
C LEU A 37 -16.15 3.15 14.86
N TRP A 38 -16.53 4.40 15.18
CA TRP A 38 -16.68 4.79 16.57
C TRP A 38 -17.68 3.87 17.31
N PRO A 39 -17.44 3.44 18.55
CA PRO A 39 -16.35 3.81 19.45
C PRO A 39 -15.05 2.98 19.29
N LEU A 40 -15.00 2.01 18.39
CA LEU A 40 -13.82 1.14 18.17
C LEU A 40 -12.63 1.89 17.64
N SER A 41 -12.86 2.95 16.83
CA SER A 41 -11.80 3.80 16.26
C SER A 41 -12.03 5.27 16.59
N ASN A 42 -10.94 6.01 16.70
CA ASN A 42 -10.92 7.46 16.92
C ASN A 42 -9.66 8.08 16.25
N ASP A 43 -9.43 9.38 16.44
CA ASP A 43 -8.29 10.09 15.84
C ASP A 43 -6.90 9.57 16.32
N VAL A 44 -6.84 8.95 17.50
CA VAL A 44 -5.61 8.34 18.06
C VAL A 44 -5.52 6.87 17.66
N ARG A 45 -6.64 6.15 17.68
CA ARG A 45 -6.73 4.73 17.35
C ARG A 45 -7.50 4.55 16.05
N SER A 46 -6.81 4.69 14.93
CA SER A 46 -7.42 4.51 13.61
C SER A 46 -7.75 3.03 13.33
N LYS A 47 -8.79 2.79 12.52
CA LYS A 47 -9.35 1.45 12.23
C LYS A 47 -8.32 0.42 11.79
N GLN A 48 -7.33 0.82 10.99
CA GLN A 48 -6.31 -0.06 10.42
C GLN A 48 -5.32 -0.63 11.44
N PHE A 49 -5.29 -0.10 12.67
CA PHE A 49 -4.43 -0.58 13.76
C PHE A 49 -5.17 -1.41 14.81
N ILE A 50 -6.47 -1.63 14.64
CA ILE A 50 -7.26 -2.45 15.56
C ILE A 50 -7.02 -3.92 15.22
N LYS A 51 -6.60 -4.72 16.20
CA LYS A 51 -6.35 -6.16 16.04
C LYS A 51 -7.67 -6.93 16.14
N ILE A 52 -8.30 -7.19 15.00
CA ILE A 52 -9.59 -7.90 14.91
C ILE A 52 -9.56 -9.08 13.93
N PHE A 53 -8.50 -9.23 13.16
CA PHE A 53 -8.36 -10.34 12.22
C PHE A 53 -7.58 -11.47 12.89
N ARG A 54 -8.01 -12.71 12.70
CA ARG A 54 -7.23 -13.86 13.14
C ARG A 54 -5.99 -14.00 12.26
N ASP A 55 -4.84 -14.18 12.89
CA ASP A 55 -3.61 -14.57 12.22
C ASP A 55 -3.49 -16.10 12.14
N GLU A 56 -2.39 -16.59 11.58
CA GLU A 56 -2.16 -18.03 11.36
C GLU A 56 -1.74 -18.77 12.62
N ASP A 57 -1.25 -18.03 13.62
CA ASP A 57 -0.77 -18.56 14.89
C ASP A 57 -1.84 -18.48 16.01
N GLU A 58 -3.13 -18.42 15.62
CA GLU A 58 -4.30 -18.25 16.51
C GLU A 58 -4.32 -16.94 17.30
N GLY A 59 -3.47 -15.99 16.94
CA GLY A 59 -3.43 -14.64 17.48
C GLY A 59 -4.40 -13.68 16.78
N TYR A 60 -4.21 -12.39 17.05
CA TYR A 60 -4.96 -11.33 16.37
C TYR A 60 -4.00 -10.33 15.72
N GLU A 61 -4.23 -10.05 14.46
CA GLU A 61 -3.52 -9.03 13.69
C GLU A 61 -4.44 -7.84 13.33
N SER A 62 -3.82 -6.71 13.08
CA SER A 62 -4.50 -5.54 12.52
C SER A 62 -4.49 -5.59 10.99
N MET A 63 -5.28 -4.73 10.34
CA MET A 63 -5.29 -4.64 8.88
C MET A 63 -3.90 -4.31 8.31
N VAL A 64 -3.17 -3.38 8.94
CA VAL A 64 -1.82 -3.03 8.48
C VAL A 64 -0.83 -4.19 8.60
N GLN A 65 -0.93 -5.01 9.66
CA GLN A 65 -0.12 -6.20 9.82
C GLN A 65 -0.47 -7.26 8.77
N ARG A 66 -1.77 -7.50 8.55
CA ARG A 66 -2.27 -8.44 7.54
C ARG A 66 -1.77 -8.09 6.14
N VAL A 67 -2.00 -6.84 5.70
CA VAL A 67 -1.58 -6.38 4.37
C VAL A 67 -0.05 -6.47 4.22
N TYR A 68 0.71 -6.05 5.23
CA TYR A 68 2.16 -6.17 5.23
C TYR A 68 2.62 -7.64 5.08
N ARG A 69 2.01 -8.57 5.82
CA ARG A 69 2.29 -10.01 5.75
C ARG A 69 1.98 -10.57 4.35
N GLN A 70 0.83 -10.23 3.78
CA GLN A 70 0.44 -10.65 2.43
C GLN A 70 1.40 -10.13 1.35
N ILE A 71 1.81 -8.86 1.44
CA ILE A 71 2.85 -8.30 0.55
C ILE A 71 4.15 -9.10 0.67
N LYS A 72 4.61 -9.38 1.87
CA LYS A 72 5.85 -10.12 2.09
C LYS A 72 5.80 -11.59 1.67
N ARG A 73 4.61 -12.17 1.59
CA ARG A 73 4.40 -13.49 0.99
C ARG A 73 4.51 -13.46 -0.53
N MET A 74 3.93 -12.44 -1.15
CA MET A 74 3.98 -12.27 -2.59
C MET A 74 5.40 -11.95 -3.07
N ASP A 75 6.08 -11.04 -2.36
CA ASP A 75 7.48 -10.65 -2.62
C ASP A 75 8.21 -10.38 -1.31
N ALA A 76 9.05 -11.33 -0.89
CA ALA A 76 9.82 -11.22 0.35
C ALA A 76 10.78 -10.00 0.36
N ASN A 77 11.22 -9.56 -0.82
CA ASN A 77 12.14 -8.44 -1.00
C ASN A 77 11.41 -7.09 -1.16
N ALA A 78 10.09 -7.07 -1.38
CA ALA A 78 9.34 -5.82 -1.53
C ALA A 78 9.69 -4.82 -0.43
N THR A 79 9.95 -3.58 -0.80
CA THR A 79 10.08 -2.48 0.15
C THR A 79 8.70 -1.89 0.41
N VAL A 80 8.39 -1.61 1.67
CA VAL A 80 7.10 -1.06 2.06
C VAL A 80 7.30 0.26 2.76
N THR A 81 6.68 1.31 2.23
CA THR A 81 6.63 2.64 2.84
C THR A 81 5.18 3.00 3.14
N ILE A 82 4.91 3.46 4.37
CA ILE A 82 3.56 3.81 4.81
C ILE A 82 3.42 5.33 4.79
N ALA A 83 2.51 5.84 3.95
CA ALA A 83 2.09 7.23 3.95
C ALA A 83 1.05 7.43 5.06
N THR A 84 1.36 8.27 6.04
CA THR A 84 0.56 8.37 7.26
C THR A 84 0.64 9.75 7.93
N SER A 85 -0.22 9.99 8.91
CA SER A 85 -0.16 11.17 9.76
C SER A 85 0.76 10.96 10.97
N ARG A 86 1.26 12.06 11.55
CA ARG A 86 2.13 12.03 12.73
C ARG A 86 1.54 11.25 13.92
N SER A 87 0.22 11.31 14.12
CA SER A 87 -0.45 10.60 15.24
C SER A 87 -0.41 9.07 15.11
N GLN A 88 -0.13 8.53 13.93
CA GLN A 88 -0.15 7.10 13.67
C GLN A 88 1.25 6.45 13.68
N VAL A 89 2.31 7.23 13.67
CA VAL A 89 3.70 6.75 13.59
C VAL A 89 4.03 5.75 14.70
N SER A 90 3.66 6.05 15.95
CA SER A 90 3.90 5.14 17.08
C SER A 90 3.17 3.80 16.93
N ALA A 91 1.94 3.81 16.40
CA ALA A 91 1.20 2.58 16.15
C ALA A 91 1.86 1.71 15.07
N ILE A 92 2.39 2.34 14.02
CA ILE A 92 3.13 1.64 12.95
C ILE A 92 4.41 1.01 13.54
N HIS A 93 5.21 1.77 14.28
CA HIS A 93 6.42 1.23 14.92
C HIS A 93 6.11 0.08 15.88
N ASN A 94 5.05 0.18 16.67
CA ASN A 94 4.65 -0.87 17.60
C ASN A 94 4.20 -2.16 16.91
N GLN A 95 3.62 -2.07 15.70
CA GLN A 95 3.05 -3.23 15.01
C GLN A 95 3.97 -3.81 13.94
N LEU A 96 4.75 -2.99 13.26
CA LEU A 96 5.63 -3.40 12.16
C LEU A 96 7.13 -3.22 12.47
N GLY A 97 7.46 -2.54 13.57
CA GLY A 97 8.85 -2.24 13.92
C GLY A 97 9.51 -1.28 12.95
N SER A 98 10.83 -1.43 12.76
CA SER A 98 11.65 -0.64 11.84
C SER A 98 11.74 -1.22 10.42
N ARG A 99 10.90 -2.20 10.10
CA ARG A 99 10.93 -2.92 8.81
C ARG A 99 10.26 -2.19 7.66
N VAL A 100 9.66 -1.03 7.92
CA VAL A 100 8.93 -0.22 6.95
C VAL A 100 9.44 1.21 6.93
N GLY A 101 9.42 1.82 5.75
CA GLY A 101 9.59 3.26 5.61
C GLY A 101 8.34 4.00 6.08
N ILE A 102 8.49 5.21 6.58
CA ILE A 102 7.37 6.03 7.02
C ILE A 102 7.48 7.41 6.40
N SER A 103 6.54 7.73 5.51
CA SER A 103 6.35 9.09 4.97
C SER A 103 5.26 9.79 5.78
N VAL A 104 5.65 10.82 6.53
CA VAL A 104 4.74 11.52 7.45
C VAL A 104 4.17 12.77 6.80
N GLU A 105 2.86 12.78 6.59
CA GLU A 105 2.15 13.96 6.11
C GLU A 105 2.12 15.05 7.21
N PRO A 106 2.58 16.28 6.92
CA PRO A 106 2.49 17.39 7.88
C PRO A 106 1.03 17.81 8.15
N CYS A 107 0.18 17.67 7.14
CA CYS A 107 -1.27 17.87 7.24
C CYS A 107 -1.98 17.03 6.18
N ARG A 108 -3.20 16.63 6.45
CA ARG A 108 -4.01 15.86 5.48
C ARG A 108 -4.43 16.73 4.31
N ARG A 109 -4.10 16.29 3.11
CA ARG A 109 -4.41 16.97 1.83
C ARG A 109 -4.96 16.02 0.79
N ASP A 110 -5.57 14.89 1.24
CA ASP A 110 -6.13 13.87 0.37
C ASP A 110 -5.07 12.99 -0.33
N THR A 111 -5.50 12.17 -1.29
CA THR A 111 -4.73 11.06 -1.85
C THR A 111 -3.50 11.52 -2.64
N PHE A 112 -3.66 12.47 -3.57
CA PHE A 112 -2.57 12.88 -4.44
C PHE A 112 -1.36 13.46 -3.70
N PRO A 113 -1.52 14.43 -2.76
CA PRO A 113 -0.39 14.93 -1.99
C PRO A 113 0.29 13.88 -1.12
N ALA A 114 -0.46 12.91 -0.58
CA ALA A 114 0.12 11.79 0.17
C ALA A 114 1.01 10.91 -0.73
N ILE A 115 0.55 10.60 -1.95
CA ILE A 115 1.35 9.84 -2.93
C ILE A 115 2.59 10.62 -3.32
N ALA A 116 2.45 11.91 -3.69
CA ALA A 116 3.57 12.74 -4.11
C ALA A 116 4.66 12.83 -3.03
N LEU A 117 4.26 13.08 -1.77
CA LEU A 117 5.18 13.14 -0.64
C LEU A 117 5.87 11.80 -0.40
N ALA A 118 5.14 10.69 -0.45
CA ALA A 118 5.71 9.36 -0.25
C ALA A 118 6.66 8.96 -1.39
N THR A 119 6.35 9.34 -2.63
CA THR A 119 7.24 9.10 -3.77
C THR A 119 8.53 9.93 -3.66
N SER A 120 8.45 11.22 -3.27
CA SER A 120 9.64 12.02 -2.98
C SER A 120 10.47 11.43 -1.84
N TYR A 121 9.83 10.92 -0.79
CA TYR A 121 10.51 10.22 0.30
C TYR A 121 11.24 8.95 -0.19
N LEU A 122 10.62 8.16 -1.07
CA LEU A 122 11.28 6.99 -1.68
C LEU A 122 12.53 7.41 -2.45
N HIS A 123 12.44 8.45 -3.28
CA HIS A 123 13.55 8.94 -4.09
C HIS A 123 14.64 9.58 -3.23
N ASP A 124 14.30 10.62 -2.44
CA ASP A 124 15.27 11.49 -1.77
C ASP A 124 15.89 10.84 -0.53
N ILE A 125 15.15 9.96 0.17
CA ILE A 125 15.58 9.39 1.45
C ILE A 125 15.95 7.91 1.31
N GLN A 126 15.18 7.13 0.54
CA GLN A 126 15.44 5.70 0.38
C GLN A 126 16.31 5.38 -0.84
N GLY A 127 16.57 6.37 -1.72
CA GLY A 127 17.43 6.19 -2.89
C GLY A 127 16.81 5.35 -4.00
N VAL A 128 15.46 5.25 -4.03
CA VAL A 128 14.72 4.60 -5.11
C VAL A 128 14.93 5.40 -6.40
N SER A 129 15.30 4.74 -7.48
CA SER A 129 15.56 5.39 -8.76
C SER A 129 14.27 5.94 -9.38
N GLU A 130 14.42 7.02 -10.15
CA GLU A 130 13.32 7.55 -10.98
C GLU A 130 12.82 6.54 -12.04
N GLU A 131 13.61 5.55 -12.36
CA GLU A 131 13.26 4.47 -13.28
C GLU A 131 12.55 3.28 -12.59
N ASP A 132 12.45 3.30 -11.25
CA ASP A 132 11.87 2.19 -10.49
C ASP A 132 10.34 2.28 -10.47
N THR A 133 9.67 1.12 -10.61
CA THR A 133 8.23 1.04 -10.48
C THR A 133 7.80 1.18 -9.03
N VAL A 134 6.82 2.04 -8.77
CA VAL A 134 6.19 2.22 -7.46
C VAL A 134 4.74 1.78 -7.52
N VAL A 135 4.35 0.86 -6.64
CA VAL A 135 2.98 0.40 -6.48
C VAL A 135 2.32 1.16 -5.33
N VAL A 136 1.17 1.75 -5.58
CA VAL A 136 0.40 2.46 -4.54
C VAL A 136 -0.88 1.69 -4.26
N CYS A 137 -1.10 1.30 -3.01
CA CYS A 137 -2.33 0.64 -2.62
C CYS A 137 -2.81 1.13 -1.24
N PRO A 138 -4.14 1.09 -0.99
CA PRO A 138 -4.69 1.41 0.33
C PRO A 138 -4.38 0.29 1.33
N VAL A 139 -4.38 0.63 2.63
CA VAL A 139 -4.12 -0.32 3.72
C VAL A 139 -5.39 -1.01 4.21
N ASP A 140 -6.57 -0.61 3.73
CA ASP A 140 -7.84 -1.00 4.32
C ASP A 140 -8.71 -2.03 3.55
N PRO A 141 -8.36 -2.53 2.35
CA PRO A 141 -9.15 -3.58 1.73
C PRO A 141 -8.93 -4.92 2.43
N TYR A 142 -10.04 -5.63 2.70
CA TYR A 142 -10.01 -7.01 3.14
C TYR A 142 -10.06 -7.92 1.91
N VAL A 143 -8.91 -8.41 1.52
CA VAL A 143 -8.70 -9.17 0.27
C VAL A 143 -7.92 -10.45 0.54
N ASP A 144 -8.00 -11.38 -0.39
CA ASP A 144 -7.18 -12.61 -0.41
C ASP A 144 -5.84 -12.39 -1.16
N ASP A 145 -5.06 -13.45 -1.29
CA ASP A 145 -3.74 -13.37 -1.89
C ASP A 145 -3.80 -13.12 -3.41
N SER A 146 -4.92 -13.42 -4.08
CA SER A 146 -5.11 -13.16 -5.52
C SER A 146 -5.07 -11.67 -5.86
N TYR A 147 -5.49 -10.81 -4.93
CA TYR A 147 -5.35 -9.36 -5.07
C TYR A 147 -3.87 -8.95 -5.18
N PHE A 148 -3.00 -9.55 -4.38
CA PHE A 148 -1.57 -9.23 -4.38
C PHE A 148 -0.86 -9.82 -5.60
N GLU A 149 -1.31 -10.97 -6.11
CA GLU A 149 -0.86 -11.50 -7.40
C GLU A 149 -1.21 -10.55 -8.55
N ALA A 150 -2.42 -9.97 -8.52
CA ALA A 150 -2.82 -8.94 -9.48
C ALA A 150 -1.98 -7.66 -9.36
N LEU A 151 -1.61 -7.23 -8.14
CA LEU A 151 -0.68 -6.11 -7.94
C LEU A 151 0.70 -6.39 -8.55
N LYS A 152 1.20 -7.62 -8.46
CA LYS A 152 2.45 -8.02 -9.10
C LYS A 152 2.35 -7.93 -10.62
N GLN A 153 1.28 -8.47 -11.20
CA GLN A 153 1.03 -8.35 -12.64
C GLN A 153 0.92 -6.89 -13.10
N LEU A 154 0.32 -6.03 -12.26
CA LEU A 154 0.24 -4.59 -12.49
C LEU A 154 1.63 -3.96 -12.53
N ALA A 155 2.50 -4.30 -11.58
CA ALA A 155 3.89 -3.84 -11.55
C ALA A 155 4.68 -4.31 -12.77
N ASP A 156 4.54 -5.59 -13.14
CA ASP A 156 5.17 -6.17 -14.33
C ASP A 156 4.71 -5.45 -15.62
N GLN A 157 3.43 -5.09 -15.71
CA GLN A 157 2.90 -4.34 -16.83
C GLN A 157 3.47 -2.91 -16.89
N ALA A 158 3.58 -2.23 -15.74
CA ALA A 158 4.19 -0.91 -15.66
C ALA A 158 5.67 -0.94 -16.08
N GLN A 159 6.40 -2.00 -15.71
CA GLN A 159 7.81 -2.17 -16.07
C GLN A 159 8.03 -2.32 -17.58
N LYS A 160 7.05 -2.76 -18.36
CA LYS A 160 7.15 -2.83 -19.84
C LYS A 160 7.29 -1.45 -20.49
N GLY A 161 6.92 -0.39 -19.78
CA GLY A 161 7.06 0.99 -20.24
C GLY A 161 6.06 1.39 -21.32
N GLU A 162 5.00 0.60 -21.52
CA GLU A 162 3.92 0.91 -22.47
C GLU A 162 3.03 2.05 -21.97
N ALA A 163 2.99 2.24 -20.65
CA ALA A 163 2.23 3.30 -19.99
C ALA A 163 2.96 3.80 -18.74
N ASN A 164 2.82 5.10 -18.46
CA ASN A 164 3.42 5.74 -17.29
C ASN A 164 2.59 5.50 -16.02
N LEU A 165 1.32 5.14 -16.15
CA LEU A 165 0.42 4.81 -15.06
C LEU A 165 -0.44 3.62 -15.46
N VAL A 166 -0.48 2.60 -14.61
CA VAL A 166 -1.33 1.42 -14.78
C VAL A 166 -2.25 1.32 -13.57
N LEU A 167 -3.54 1.13 -13.79
CA LEU A 167 -4.55 1.05 -12.74
C LEU A 167 -5.20 -0.34 -12.73
N MET A 168 -5.45 -0.85 -11.54
CA MET A 168 -6.26 -2.04 -11.34
C MET A 168 -7.74 -1.65 -11.23
N GLY A 169 -8.56 -2.17 -12.14
CA GLY A 169 -10.02 -2.09 -12.03
C GLY A 169 -10.57 -3.27 -11.24
N ILE A 170 -11.52 -3.01 -10.35
CA ILE A 170 -12.28 -4.05 -9.63
C ILE A 170 -13.72 -3.92 -10.06
N GLU A 171 -14.29 -5.02 -10.57
CA GLU A 171 -15.71 -5.06 -10.93
C GLU A 171 -16.56 -5.04 -9.64
N PRO A 172 -17.50 -4.08 -9.49
CA PRO A 172 -18.33 -4.03 -8.30
C PRO A 172 -19.27 -5.22 -8.24
N THR A 173 -19.44 -5.80 -7.06
CA THR A 173 -20.34 -6.93 -6.82
C THR A 173 -21.80 -6.51 -6.60
N TYR A 174 -22.03 -5.21 -6.41
CA TYR A 174 -23.37 -4.59 -6.26
C TYR A 174 -23.31 -3.14 -6.75
N PRO A 175 -24.43 -2.57 -7.24
CA PRO A 175 -24.47 -1.20 -7.75
C PRO A 175 -24.30 -0.14 -6.65
#